data_038162bb4e51c69c9dba5e1d3d108b06
#
_entry.id   038162bb4e51c69c9dba5e1d3d108b06
#
_cell.length_a   1.000
_cell.length_b   1.000
_cell.length_c   1.000
_cell.angle_alpha   90.00
_cell.angle_beta   90.00
_cell.angle_gamma   90.00
#
_symmetry.space_group_name_H-M   'P 1'
#
loop_
_entity.id
_entity.type
_entity.pdbx_description
1 polymer ?
#
loop_
_entity_poly.entity_id
_entity_poly.type
_entity_poly.pdbx_seq_one_letter_code
_entity_poly.pdbx_strand_id
1 'polypeptide(L)'
;SNAIEQLLDRKLPIPDPSEEACRRYHDAHPSAHAYGERVQLRHVLFAVTPGVDVKLLRLRAEALLIELRCADDGGAKFAQAAAQWSNCPSGQQGGELGWLSRADCAPEFAREVFGGAEIGVLARLVHSRFGLHVVEVVARDPGQQPSFEDVRQAIALTLRQQAWVNALRQYLQLLAGAAVV
;
A
#
# COMPACT_ATOMS: atom_id res chain seq x y z
N SER A 1 -30.96 11.68 -2.85
CA SER A 1 -30.01 10.60 -3.27
C SER A 1 -30.73 9.46 -3.99
N ASN A 2 -31.90 9.03 -3.52
CA ASN A 2 -32.59 7.83 -3.99
C ASN A 2 -33.00 7.85 -5.49
N ALA A 3 -33.38 9.01 -6.06
CA ALA A 3 -33.80 9.11 -7.46
C ALA A 3 -32.66 8.93 -8.47
N ILE A 4 -31.46 9.43 -8.13
CA ILE A 4 -30.27 9.30 -8.99
C ILE A 4 -29.78 7.86 -8.96
N GLU A 5 -29.74 7.23 -7.80
CA GLU A 5 -29.37 5.82 -7.64
C GLU A 5 -30.30 4.91 -8.46
N GLN A 6 -31.62 5.11 -8.35
CA GLN A 6 -32.61 4.36 -9.13
C GLN A 6 -32.48 4.56 -10.64
N LEU A 7 -32.12 5.77 -11.07
CA LEU A 7 -31.86 6.03 -12.49
C LEU A 7 -30.62 5.29 -12.97
N LEU A 8 -29.54 5.34 -12.19
CA LEU A 8 -28.29 4.68 -12.53
C LEU A 8 -28.45 3.15 -12.57
N ASP A 9 -29.16 2.58 -11.62
CA ASP A 9 -29.45 1.12 -11.61
C ASP A 9 -30.22 0.65 -12.85
N ARG A 10 -31.13 1.50 -13.36
CA ARG A 10 -31.83 1.19 -14.62
C ARG A 10 -30.97 1.36 -15.87
N LYS A 11 -30.05 2.34 -15.86
CA LYS A 11 -29.21 2.66 -17.03
C LYS A 11 -27.94 1.84 -17.11
N LEU A 12 -27.48 1.33 -15.97
CA LEU A 12 -26.23 0.57 -15.83
C LEU A 12 -26.49 -0.80 -15.18
N PRO A 13 -27.21 -1.72 -15.88
CA PRO A 13 -27.41 -3.06 -15.36
C PRO A 13 -26.06 -3.78 -15.34
N ILE A 14 -25.51 -4.03 -14.14
CA ILE A 14 -24.27 -4.77 -13.96
C ILE A 14 -24.62 -6.22 -13.63
N PRO A 15 -24.27 -7.18 -14.49
CA PRO A 15 -24.46 -8.59 -14.19
C PRO A 15 -23.54 -9.03 -13.07
N ASP A 16 -23.95 -10.05 -12.32
CA ASP A 16 -23.09 -10.67 -11.35
C ASP A 16 -21.89 -11.33 -12.04
N PRO A 17 -20.70 -11.23 -11.47
CA PRO A 17 -19.52 -11.85 -12.04
C PRO A 17 -19.65 -13.38 -12.03
N SER A 18 -19.17 -14.03 -13.08
CA SER A 18 -19.14 -15.49 -13.11
C SER A 18 -18.18 -16.06 -12.07
N GLU A 19 -18.39 -17.30 -11.66
CA GLU A 19 -17.47 -17.98 -10.76
C GLU A 19 -16.05 -18.04 -11.32
N GLU A 20 -15.92 -18.26 -12.62
CA GLU A 20 -14.62 -18.26 -13.29
C GLU A 20 -13.91 -16.89 -13.21
N ALA A 21 -14.65 -15.79 -13.32
CA ALA A 21 -14.09 -14.45 -13.13
C ALA A 21 -13.61 -14.24 -11.69
N CYS A 22 -14.39 -14.73 -10.72
CA CYS A 22 -14.00 -14.67 -9.31
C CYS A 22 -12.76 -15.52 -9.02
N ARG A 23 -12.64 -16.73 -9.60
CA ARG A 23 -11.44 -17.58 -9.45
C ARG A 23 -10.22 -16.92 -10.06
N ARG A 24 -10.31 -16.41 -11.28
CA ARG A 24 -9.21 -15.67 -11.92
C ARG A 24 -8.75 -14.46 -11.07
N TYR A 25 -9.71 -13.74 -10.48
CA TYR A 25 -9.38 -12.62 -9.58
C TYR A 25 -8.63 -13.10 -8.34
N HIS A 26 -9.12 -14.16 -7.70
CA HIS A 26 -8.48 -14.76 -6.52
C HIS A 26 -7.04 -15.20 -6.82
N ASP A 27 -6.83 -15.91 -7.94
CA ASP A 27 -5.52 -16.43 -8.33
C ASP A 27 -4.53 -15.31 -8.71
N ALA A 28 -5.06 -14.22 -9.29
CA ALA A 28 -4.24 -13.05 -9.66
C ALA A 28 -3.92 -12.14 -8.46
N HIS A 29 -4.67 -12.24 -7.36
CA HIS A 29 -4.54 -11.37 -6.18
C HIS A 29 -4.47 -12.17 -4.88
N PRO A 30 -3.47 -13.05 -4.70
CA PRO A 30 -3.41 -13.97 -3.57
C PRO A 30 -3.34 -13.24 -2.21
N SER A 31 -2.74 -12.06 -2.17
CA SER A 31 -2.63 -11.26 -0.94
C SER A 31 -3.85 -10.35 -0.66
N ALA A 32 -4.79 -10.22 -1.59
CA ALA A 32 -5.90 -9.26 -1.47
C ALA A 32 -6.84 -9.56 -0.29
N HIS A 33 -6.94 -10.83 0.08
CA HIS A 33 -7.80 -11.32 1.15
C HIS A 33 -7.01 -12.02 2.28
N ALA A 34 -5.66 -12.00 2.22
CA ALA A 34 -4.82 -12.52 3.28
C ALA A 34 -5.07 -11.75 4.59
N TYR A 35 -5.09 -12.47 5.70
CA TYR A 35 -5.24 -11.88 7.02
C TYR A 35 -4.14 -12.35 7.95
N GLY A 36 -3.83 -11.53 8.96
CA GLY A 36 -2.76 -11.82 9.90
C GLY A 36 -1.35 -11.61 9.33
N GLU A 37 -1.21 -10.99 8.13
CA GLU A 37 0.11 -10.60 7.61
C GLU A 37 0.84 -9.74 8.63
N ARG A 38 2.11 -10.09 8.90
CA ARG A 38 3.01 -9.31 9.74
C ARG A 38 4.33 -9.10 9.02
N VAL A 39 4.95 -7.98 9.30
CA VAL A 39 6.27 -7.65 8.76
C VAL A 39 7.18 -7.21 9.90
N GLN A 40 8.41 -7.69 9.88
CA GLN A 40 9.46 -7.21 10.75
C GLN A 40 10.22 -6.11 10.03
N LEU A 41 10.21 -4.92 10.61
CA LEU A 41 10.71 -3.71 9.97
C LEU A 41 11.75 -3.02 10.82
N ARG A 42 12.62 -2.29 10.12
CA ARG A 42 13.36 -1.16 10.67
C ARG A 42 13.28 0.03 9.72
N HIS A 43 13.39 1.24 10.27
CA HIS A 43 13.29 2.44 9.47
C HIS A 43 14.21 3.57 9.94
N VAL A 44 14.52 4.48 9.01
CA VAL A 44 15.07 5.80 9.28
C VAL A 44 14.00 6.83 8.93
N LEU A 45 13.53 7.58 9.92
CA LEU A 45 12.52 8.62 9.73
C LEU A 45 13.19 9.98 9.55
N PHE A 46 12.92 10.63 8.45
CA PHE A 46 13.17 12.04 8.20
C PHE A 46 11.87 12.82 8.41
N ALA A 47 11.71 13.39 9.61
CA ALA A 47 10.47 14.07 9.98
C ALA A 47 10.28 15.38 9.19
N VAL A 48 9.07 15.58 8.67
CA VAL A 48 8.67 16.84 8.05
C VAL A 48 7.97 17.70 9.09
N THR A 49 8.67 18.73 9.57
CA THR A 49 8.16 19.69 10.53
C THR A 49 8.04 21.08 9.90
N PRO A 50 7.22 21.99 10.46
CA PRO A 50 7.13 23.35 9.96
C PRO A 50 8.51 24.02 9.84
N GLY A 51 8.78 24.63 8.68
CA GLY A 51 10.06 25.32 8.42
C GLY A 51 11.18 24.47 7.83
N VAL A 52 10.97 23.15 7.68
CA VAL A 52 11.96 22.26 7.04
C VAL A 52 11.91 22.42 5.52
N ASP A 53 13.08 22.53 4.88
CA ASP A 53 13.20 22.42 3.44
C ASP A 53 12.97 20.96 2.99
N VAL A 54 11.77 20.67 2.55
CA VAL A 54 11.33 19.33 2.13
C VAL A 54 12.16 18.81 0.94
N LYS A 55 12.62 19.70 0.04
CA LYS A 55 13.43 19.29 -1.12
C LYS A 55 14.79 18.78 -0.66
N LEU A 56 15.45 19.54 0.23
CA LEU A 56 16.74 19.15 0.77
C LEU A 56 16.63 17.88 1.63
N LEU A 57 15.57 17.77 2.43
CA LEU A 57 15.29 16.58 3.23
C LEU A 57 15.12 15.33 2.36
N ARG A 58 14.38 15.46 1.27
CA ARG A 58 14.18 14.40 0.29
C ARG A 58 15.48 13.96 -0.37
N LEU A 59 16.30 14.89 -0.82
CA LEU A 59 17.61 14.59 -1.39
C LEU A 59 18.50 13.78 -0.43
N ARG A 60 18.50 14.14 0.86
CA ARG A 60 19.23 13.40 1.89
C ARG A 60 18.67 11.98 2.08
N ALA A 61 17.36 11.86 2.15
CA ALA A 61 16.71 10.55 2.31
C ALA A 61 16.96 9.65 1.09
N GLU A 62 16.92 10.19 -0.13
CA GLU A 62 17.24 9.46 -1.37
C GLU A 62 18.70 9.04 -1.44
N ALA A 63 19.62 9.91 -1.03
CA ALA A 63 21.05 9.57 -0.97
C ALA A 63 21.31 8.42 0.01
N LEU A 64 20.72 8.50 1.22
CA LEU A 64 20.81 7.43 2.21
C LEU A 64 20.17 6.13 1.71
N LEU A 65 19.02 6.20 1.04
CA LEU A 65 18.36 5.04 0.44
C LEU A 65 19.29 4.30 -0.52
N ILE A 66 19.97 5.03 -1.41
CA ILE A 66 20.91 4.45 -2.37
C ILE A 66 22.09 3.81 -1.64
N GLU A 67 22.67 4.51 -0.65
CA GLU A 67 23.77 4.00 0.14
C GLU A 67 23.44 2.69 0.85
N LEU A 68 22.29 2.64 1.50
CA LEU A 68 21.85 1.46 2.26
C LEU A 68 21.49 0.28 1.36
N ARG A 69 20.97 0.54 0.15
CA ARG A 69 20.70 -0.52 -0.83
C ARG A 69 21.95 -1.12 -1.45
N CYS A 70 23.03 -0.35 -1.51
CA CYS A 70 24.33 -0.83 -2.01
C CYS A 70 25.19 -1.47 -0.91
N ALA A 71 24.76 -1.40 0.36
CA ALA A 71 25.50 -1.99 1.47
C ALA A 71 25.27 -3.51 1.52
N ASP A 72 26.36 -4.24 1.67
CA ASP A 72 26.36 -5.70 1.87
C ASP A 72 27.10 -6.02 3.20
N ASP A 73 26.51 -5.56 4.30
CA ASP A 73 27.14 -5.60 5.62
C ASP A 73 26.23 -6.20 6.71
N GLY A 74 25.20 -6.97 6.29
CA GLY A 74 24.22 -7.57 7.21
C GLY A 74 23.39 -6.55 7.97
N GLY A 75 23.33 -5.29 7.44
CA GLY A 75 22.50 -4.24 7.99
C GLY A 75 23.16 -3.41 9.11
N ALA A 76 24.46 -3.51 9.31
CA ALA A 76 25.19 -2.69 10.28
C ALA A 76 25.11 -1.20 9.92
N LYS A 77 25.25 -0.86 8.64
CA LYS A 77 25.09 0.51 8.14
C LYS A 77 23.69 1.05 8.37
N PHE A 78 22.67 0.20 8.21
CA PHE A 78 21.28 0.63 8.47
C PHE A 78 21.11 1.05 9.93
N ALA A 79 21.60 0.25 10.87
CA ALA A 79 21.54 0.57 12.29
C ALA A 79 22.32 1.87 12.63
N GLN A 80 23.50 2.04 12.04
CA GLN A 80 24.30 3.25 12.21
C GLN A 80 23.58 4.49 11.66
N ALA A 81 23.02 4.38 10.44
CA ALA A 81 22.25 5.45 9.82
C ALA A 81 21.00 5.81 10.62
N ALA A 82 20.31 4.81 11.17
CA ALA A 82 19.16 5.03 12.03
C ALA A 82 19.55 5.79 13.31
N ALA A 83 20.65 5.43 13.96
CA ALA A 83 21.13 6.13 15.15
C ALA A 83 21.53 7.58 14.85
N GLN A 84 22.06 7.83 13.64
CA GLN A 84 22.59 9.15 13.26
C GLN A 84 21.50 10.09 12.71
N TRP A 85 20.56 9.57 11.90
CA TRP A 85 19.68 10.41 11.08
C TRP A 85 18.20 10.28 11.41
N SER A 86 17.77 9.20 12.13
CA SER A 86 16.37 9.00 12.40
C SER A 86 15.82 9.98 13.43
N ASN A 87 14.72 10.64 13.09
CA ASN A 87 13.95 11.42 14.05
C ASN A 87 12.98 10.57 14.89
N CYS A 88 12.94 9.25 14.65
CA CYS A 88 12.17 8.32 15.47
C CYS A 88 12.99 7.84 16.68
N PRO A 89 12.39 7.68 17.86
CA PRO A 89 13.09 7.12 19.04
C PRO A 89 13.72 5.75 18.78
N SER A 90 13.14 4.94 17.89
CA SER A 90 13.71 3.65 17.46
C SER A 90 15.10 3.76 16.84
N GLY A 91 15.50 4.95 16.40
CA GLY A 91 16.85 5.20 15.85
C GLY A 91 17.97 4.75 16.78
N GLN A 92 17.81 4.94 18.09
CA GLN A 92 18.77 4.50 19.11
C GLN A 92 18.90 2.97 19.22
N GLN A 93 17.94 2.26 18.64
CA GLN A 93 17.87 0.79 18.60
C GLN A 93 18.04 0.28 17.14
N GLY A 94 18.84 0.99 16.34
CA GLY A 94 19.07 0.60 14.95
C GLY A 94 17.86 0.80 14.01
N GLY A 95 16.86 1.57 14.43
CA GLY A 95 15.64 1.82 13.68
C GLY A 95 14.60 0.71 13.78
N GLU A 96 14.82 -0.29 14.65
CA GLU A 96 13.93 -1.45 14.77
C GLU A 96 12.52 -1.06 15.24
N LEU A 97 11.51 -1.61 14.54
CA LEU A 97 10.11 -1.48 14.90
C LEU A 97 9.49 -2.83 15.34
N GLY A 98 10.27 -3.92 15.18
CA GLY A 98 9.79 -5.27 15.47
C GLY A 98 8.74 -5.77 14.45
N TRP A 99 7.96 -6.76 14.86
CA TRP A 99 6.87 -7.32 14.08
C TRP A 99 5.62 -6.43 14.17
N LEU A 100 5.17 -5.95 13.03
CA LEU A 100 3.99 -5.09 12.92
C LEU A 100 2.93 -5.75 12.06
N SER A 101 1.67 -5.53 12.40
CA SER A 101 0.53 -5.77 11.54
C SER A 101 0.14 -4.49 10.79
N ARG A 102 -0.71 -4.61 9.79
CA ARG A 102 -1.24 -3.45 9.05
C ARG A 102 -1.95 -2.43 9.97
N ALA A 103 -2.60 -2.91 11.03
CA ALA A 103 -3.34 -2.07 11.98
C ALA A 103 -2.41 -1.24 12.89
N ASP A 104 -1.17 -1.68 13.09
CA ASP A 104 -0.18 -0.98 13.91
C ASP A 104 0.47 0.20 13.19
N CYS A 105 0.22 0.33 11.89
CA CYS A 105 0.85 1.31 11.03
C CYS A 105 -0.11 2.42 10.60
N ALA A 106 0.45 3.61 10.30
CA ALA A 106 -0.30 4.63 9.58
C ALA A 106 -0.77 4.08 8.23
N PRO A 107 -2.02 4.34 7.78
CA PRO A 107 -2.58 3.75 6.57
C PRO A 107 -1.75 3.97 5.31
N GLU A 108 -1.14 5.13 5.17
CA GLU A 108 -0.28 5.49 4.06
C GLU A 108 1.04 4.69 4.08
N PHE A 109 1.62 4.44 5.26
CA PHE A 109 2.79 3.61 5.44
C PHE A 109 2.46 2.13 5.17
N ALA A 110 1.35 1.66 5.72
CA ALA A 110 0.91 0.28 5.55
C ALA A 110 0.67 -0.09 4.07
N ARG A 111 0.15 0.82 3.26
CA ARG A 111 -0.06 0.59 1.81
C ARG A 111 1.23 0.32 1.05
N GLU A 112 2.32 0.94 1.47
CA GLU A 112 3.63 0.80 0.80
C GLU A 112 4.40 -0.45 1.25
N VAL A 113 4.14 -0.93 2.45
CA VAL A 113 4.94 -1.98 3.07
C VAL A 113 4.27 -3.35 3.02
N PHE A 114 2.95 -3.42 3.20
CA PHE A 114 2.19 -4.67 3.23
C PHE A 114 1.69 -5.09 1.85
N GLY A 115 1.44 -6.39 1.67
CA GLY A 115 0.93 -6.97 0.42
C GLY A 115 1.99 -7.21 -0.64
N GLY A 116 3.26 -6.87 -0.39
CA GLY A 116 4.40 -7.14 -1.26
C GLY A 116 5.19 -8.36 -0.82
N ALA A 117 6.15 -8.78 -1.66
CA ALA A 117 7.09 -9.87 -1.36
C ALA A 117 8.52 -9.36 -1.10
N GLU A 118 8.74 -8.06 -1.15
CA GLU A 118 10.08 -7.46 -1.03
C GLU A 118 10.66 -7.70 0.37
N ILE A 119 11.92 -8.13 0.40
CA ILE A 119 12.77 -8.26 1.59
C ILE A 119 14.00 -7.38 1.40
N GLY A 120 14.53 -6.81 2.47
CA GLY A 120 15.64 -5.86 2.45
C GLY A 120 15.19 -4.41 2.35
N VAL A 121 16.11 -3.53 1.99
CA VAL A 121 15.82 -2.09 1.86
C VAL A 121 14.94 -1.84 0.64
N LEU A 122 13.75 -1.28 0.87
CA LEU A 122 12.80 -0.97 -0.21
C LEU A 122 13.43 -0.01 -1.24
N ALA A 123 13.07 -0.18 -2.52
CA ALA A 123 13.64 0.61 -3.62
C ALA A 123 13.12 2.06 -3.70
N ARG A 124 12.27 2.46 -2.76
CA ARG A 124 11.60 3.75 -2.74
C ARG A 124 11.49 4.31 -1.32
N LEU A 125 11.41 5.62 -1.21
CA LEU A 125 11.03 6.26 0.03
C LEU A 125 9.55 5.99 0.33
N VAL A 126 9.26 5.62 1.57
CA VAL A 126 7.90 5.48 2.06
C VAL A 126 7.44 6.80 2.66
N HIS A 127 6.26 7.26 2.28
CA HIS A 127 5.69 8.50 2.74
C HIS A 127 4.62 8.25 3.80
N SER A 128 4.63 9.05 4.85
CA SER A 128 3.57 9.06 5.86
C SER A 128 3.31 10.48 6.35
N ARG A 129 2.30 10.63 7.19
CA ARG A 129 2.02 11.90 7.88
C ARG A 129 3.18 12.41 8.76
N PHE A 130 4.13 11.55 9.09
CA PHE A 130 5.29 11.90 9.91
C PHE A 130 6.47 12.39 9.07
N GLY A 131 6.53 12.06 7.79
CA GLY A 131 7.61 12.45 6.89
C GLY A 131 8.01 11.34 5.90
N LEU A 132 9.29 11.31 5.58
CA LEU A 132 9.91 10.37 4.65
C LEU A 132 10.61 9.26 5.43
N HIS A 133 10.42 8.02 5.00
CA HIS A 133 11.05 6.87 5.62
C HIS A 133 11.90 6.12 4.61
N VAL A 134 13.13 5.81 5.00
CA VAL A 134 13.89 4.71 4.41
C VAL A 134 13.54 3.46 5.22
N VAL A 135 13.01 2.44 4.56
CA VAL A 135 12.46 1.25 5.22
C VAL A 135 13.21 0.02 4.75
N GLU A 136 13.54 -0.84 5.70
CA GLU A 136 14.02 -2.19 5.43
C GLU A 136 13.02 -3.21 5.99
N VAL A 137 12.66 -4.14 5.14
CA VAL A 137 11.87 -5.32 5.52
C VAL A 137 12.85 -6.43 5.90
N VAL A 138 12.92 -6.73 7.19
CA VAL A 138 13.81 -7.78 7.72
C VAL A 138 13.24 -9.16 7.48
N ALA A 139 11.93 -9.31 7.74
CA ALA A 139 11.22 -10.56 7.53
C ALA A 139 9.73 -10.30 7.28
N ARG A 140 9.07 -11.28 6.64
CA ARG A 140 7.62 -11.29 6.41
C ARG A 140 7.02 -12.59 6.89
N ASP A 141 5.89 -12.47 7.53
CA ASP A 141 4.94 -13.55 7.77
C ASP A 141 3.72 -13.23 6.89
N PRO A 142 3.48 -13.99 5.82
CA PRO A 142 2.41 -13.68 4.87
C PRO A 142 1.01 -13.85 5.47
N GLY A 143 0.93 -14.38 6.70
CA GLY A 143 -0.33 -14.69 7.35
C GLY A 143 -1.02 -15.89 6.71
N GLN A 144 -2.34 -15.92 6.86
CA GLN A 144 -3.18 -16.98 6.30
C GLN A 144 -3.89 -16.48 5.05
N GLN A 145 -3.86 -17.29 4.00
CA GLN A 145 -4.67 -17.06 2.81
C GLN A 145 -5.97 -17.85 2.95
N PRO A 146 -7.12 -17.17 2.95
CA PRO A 146 -8.40 -17.86 2.97
C PRO A 146 -8.62 -18.66 1.68
N SER A 147 -9.41 -19.73 1.77
CA SER A 147 -9.80 -20.47 0.58
C SER A 147 -10.66 -19.60 -0.35
N PHE A 148 -10.73 -19.97 -1.63
CA PHE A 148 -11.63 -19.29 -2.58
C PHE A 148 -13.08 -19.23 -2.08
N GLU A 149 -13.56 -20.33 -1.49
CA GLU A 149 -14.94 -20.43 -0.99
C GLU A 149 -15.22 -19.43 0.14
N ASP A 150 -14.25 -19.17 1.01
CA ASP A 150 -14.39 -18.22 2.11
C ASP A 150 -14.51 -16.77 1.63
N VAL A 151 -13.84 -16.44 0.51
CA VAL A 151 -13.76 -15.05 0.00
C VAL A 151 -14.56 -14.82 -1.28
N ARG A 152 -15.20 -15.85 -1.83
CA ARG A 152 -15.96 -15.78 -3.09
C ARG A 152 -16.96 -14.63 -3.13
N GLN A 153 -17.73 -14.45 -2.05
CA GLN A 153 -18.72 -13.38 -1.97
C GLN A 153 -18.07 -11.99 -1.94
N ALA A 154 -16.98 -11.83 -1.21
CA ALA A 154 -16.25 -10.57 -1.14
C ALA A 154 -15.61 -10.23 -2.50
N ILE A 155 -15.09 -11.22 -3.21
CA ILE A 155 -14.55 -11.06 -4.56
C ILE A 155 -15.66 -10.65 -5.54
N ALA A 156 -16.81 -11.32 -5.50
CA ALA A 156 -17.94 -11.00 -6.36
C ALA A 156 -18.41 -9.56 -6.16
N LEU A 157 -18.50 -9.10 -4.90
CA LEU A 157 -18.84 -7.71 -4.57
C LEU A 157 -17.80 -6.73 -5.13
N THR A 158 -16.52 -7.03 -4.98
CA THR A 158 -15.41 -6.20 -5.48
C THR A 158 -15.48 -6.06 -7.00
N LEU A 159 -15.64 -7.16 -7.72
CA LEU A 159 -15.73 -7.16 -9.17
C LEU A 159 -16.97 -6.41 -9.67
N ARG A 160 -18.11 -6.59 -9.01
CA ARG A 160 -19.33 -5.87 -9.31
C ARG A 160 -19.17 -4.35 -9.10
N GLN A 161 -18.54 -3.95 -8.01
CA GLN A 161 -18.25 -2.54 -7.75
C GLN A 161 -17.29 -1.95 -8.80
N GLN A 162 -16.25 -2.67 -9.19
CA GLN A 162 -15.35 -2.23 -10.27
C GLN A 162 -16.07 -2.09 -11.60
N ALA A 163 -16.91 -3.06 -11.95
CA ALA A 163 -17.72 -3.01 -13.17
C ALA A 163 -18.67 -1.81 -13.15
N TRP A 164 -19.32 -1.55 -12.03
CA TRP A 164 -20.21 -0.40 -11.87
C TRP A 164 -19.46 0.94 -12.04
N VAL A 165 -18.30 1.12 -11.39
CA VAL A 165 -17.48 2.33 -11.53
C VAL A 165 -17.04 2.56 -12.97
N ASN A 166 -16.65 1.49 -13.67
CA ASN A 166 -16.24 1.58 -15.07
C ASN A 166 -17.42 1.93 -15.98
N ALA A 167 -18.57 1.29 -15.78
CA ALA A 167 -19.79 1.59 -16.55
C ALA A 167 -20.27 3.03 -16.31
N LEU A 168 -20.23 3.51 -15.07
CA LEU A 168 -20.56 4.89 -14.74
C LEU A 168 -19.62 5.87 -15.45
N ARG A 169 -18.32 5.61 -15.42
CA ARG A 169 -17.32 6.46 -16.10
C ARG A 169 -17.61 6.54 -17.61
N GLN A 170 -17.87 5.39 -18.25
CA GLN A 170 -18.19 5.34 -19.66
C GLN A 170 -19.50 6.09 -19.98
N TYR A 171 -20.52 5.91 -19.16
CA TYR A 171 -21.80 6.60 -19.33
C TYR A 171 -21.65 8.11 -19.20
N LEU A 172 -20.88 8.61 -18.24
CA LEU A 172 -20.59 10.04 -18.09
C LEU A 172 -19.80 10.60 -19.28
N GLN A 173 -18.85 9.84 -19.82
CA GLN A 173 -18.12 10.23 -21.03
C GLN A 173 -19.04 10.36 -22.24
N LEU A 174 -19.98 9.43 -22.41
CA LEU A 174 -20.98 9.50 -23.50
C LEU A 174 -21.90 10.71 -23.36
N LEU A 175 -22.35 11.01 -22.14
CA LEU A 175 -23.17 12.21 -21.89
C LEU A 175 -22.40 13.50 -22.14
N ALA A 176 -21.15 13.58 -21.72
CA ALA A 176 -20.30 14.75 -21.97
C ALA A 176 -20.04 14.94 -23.48
N GLY A 177 -19.77 13.86 -24.22
CA GLY A 177 -19.64 13.90 -25.67
C GLY A 177 -20.91 14.32 -26.40
N ALA A 178 -22.09 13.91 -25.92
CA ALA A 178 -23.38 14.30 -26.48
C ALA A 178 -23.79 15.75 -26.15
N ALA A 179 -23.22 16.36 -25.11
CA ALA A 179 -23.50 17.73 -24.71
C ALA A 179 -22.65 18.79 -25.47
N VAL A 180 -21.69 18.35 -26.29
CA VAL A 180 -20.78 19.23 -27.08
C VAL A 180 -21.26 19.37 -28.55
N VAL A 181 -22.38 18.76 -28.91
CA VAL A 181 -23.06 18.91 -30.20
C VAL A 181 -24.33 19.74 -29.97
#